data_7654333d914a819088b5868562f39a5a
#
_entry.id   7654333d914a819088b5868562f39a5a
#
_cell.length_a   1.000
_cell.length_b   1.000
_cell.length_c   1.000
_cell.angle_alpha   90.00
_cell.angle_beta   90.00
_cell.angle_gamma   90.00
#
_symmetry.space_group_name_H-M   'P 1'
#
loop_
_entity.id
_entity.type
_entity.pdbx_description
1 polymer ?
#
loop_
_entity_poly.entity_id
_entity_poly.type
_entity_poly.pdbx_seq_one_letter_code
_entity_poly.pdbx_strand_id
1 'polypeptide(L)'
;MTQFTSSAKILTYYADTMAVRQLCERFGGRLEKLSRHEKYRLCTGIALELIELSNPENDKVKDADYISHTTFGPDAVNQSRKILDNEKPAILALILPVIAEYARDDDRV
;
A
#
# COMPACT_ATOMS: atom_id res chain seq x y z
N MET A 1 24.78 3.14 11.07
CA MET A 1 23.78 3.64 10.12
C MET A 1 22.90 2.50 9.63
N THR A 2 21.61 2.66 9.81
CA THR A 2 20.68 1.64 9.35
C THR A 2 20.40 1.80 7.86
N GLN A 3 20.32 0.69 7.17
CA GLN A 3 19.95 0.65 5.77
C GLN A 3 18.73 -0.23 5.62
N PHE A 4 17.85 0.16 4.71
CA PHE A 4 16.74 -0.70 4.37
C PHE A 4 17.27 -1.86 3.52
N THR A 5 17.14 -3.07 4.06
CA THR A 5 17.44 -4.28 3.32
C THR A 5 16.25 -5.22 3.47
N SER A 6 15.78 -5.72 2.36
CA SER A 6 14.74 -6.73 2.34
C SER A 6 15.15 -7.82 1.39
N SER A 7 14.90 -9.07 1.78
CA SER A 7 15.15 -10.22 0.90
C SER A 7 14.08 -10.30 -0.18
N ALA A 8 12.97 -9.62 -0.02
CA ALA A 8 11.92 -9.60 -1.03
C ALA A 8 12.38 -8.87 -2.28
N LYS A 9 11.84 -9.27 -3.42
CA LYS A 9 12.10 -8.61 -4.70
C LYS A 9 11.38 -7.27 -4.73
N ILE A 10 11.68 -6.46 -5.76
CA ILE A 10 10.96 -5.20 -5.96
C ILE A 10 9.49 -5.50 -6.28
N LEU A 11 8.63 -4.53 -6.05
CA LEU A 11 7.18 -4.74 -6.10
C LEU A 11 6.70 -5.16 -7.49
N THR A 12 7.28 -4.60 -8.56
CA THR A 12 6.92 -4.95 -9.92
C THR A 12 7.27 -6.39 -10.30
N TYR A 13 8.13 -7.04 -9.53
CA TYR A 13 8.40 -8.46 -9.72
C TYR A 13 7.15 -9.30 -9.42
N TYR A 14 6.37 -8.89 -8.43
CA TYR A 14 5.16 -9.60 -8.01
C TYR A 14 3.93 -9.20 -8.81
N ALA A 15 3.84 -7.93 -9.19
CA ALA A 15 2.71 -7.41 -9.93
C ALA A 15 3.18 -6.25 -10.81
N ASP A 16 3.22 -6.46 -12.11
CA ASP A 16 3.74 -5.48 -13.05
C ASP A 16 2.59 -4.82 -13.81
N THR A 17 1.86 -3.98 -13.11
CA THR A 17 0.79 -3.18 -13.69
C THR A 17 1.23 -1.73 -13.78
N MET A 18 0.49 -0.93 -14.56
CA MET A 18 0.80 0.49 -14.69
C MET A 18 0.78 1.20 -13.33
N ALA A 19 -0.23 0.90 -12.52
CA ALA A 19 -0.33 1.53 -11.19
C ALA A 19 0.84 1.14 -10.29
N VAL A 20 1.21 -0.14 -10.28
CA VAL A 20 2.33 -0.60 -9.47
C VAL A 20 3.64 0.01 -9.97
N ARG A 21 3.81 0.13 -11.29
CA ARG A 21 5.00 0.81 -11.84
C ARG A 21 5.07 2.26 -11.39
N GLN A 22 3.96 2.98 -11.45
CA GLN A 22 3.91 4.37 -11.00
C GLN A 22 4.26 4.48 -9.52
N LEU A 23 3.76 3.57 -8.72
CA LEU A 23 4.06 3.54 -7.29
C LEU A 23 5.56 3.35 -7.06
N CYS A 24 6.18 2.43 -7.77
CA CYS A 24 7.60 2.16 -7.65
C CYS A 24 8.45 3.33 -8.16
N GLU A 25 8.04 3.96 -9.24
CA GLU A 25 8.75 5.11 -9.78
C GLU A 25 8.77 6.26 -8.78
N ARG A 26 7.67 6.42 -8.03
CA ARG A 26 7.56 7.52 -7.10
C ARG A 26 8.22 7.23 -5.75
N PHE A 27 8.11 6.02 -5.25
CA PHE A 27 8.53 5.70 -3.89
C PHE A 27 9.64 4.66 -3.79
N GLY A 28 10.12 4.15 -4.93
CA GLY A 28 11.17 3.15 -4.97
C GLY A 28 10.61 1.74 -5.20
N GLY A 29 11.45 0.85 -5.70
CA GLY A 29 11.04 -0.51 -6.07
C GLY A 29 10.52 -1.33 -4.90
N ARG A 30 11.02 -1.07 -3.70
CA ARG A 30 10.55 -1.68 -2.46
C ARG A 30 9.93 -0.62 -1.55
N LEU A 31 9.45 0.45 -2.14
CA LEU A 31 8.83 1.58 -1.44
C LEU A 31 9.78 2.17 -0.38
N GLU A 32 11.05 2.26 -0.72
CA GLU A 32 12.09 2.73 0.19
C GLU A 32 11.86 4.16 0.66
N LYS A 33 11.16 4.96 -0.13
CA LYS A 33 10.87 6.35 0.24
C LYS A 33 9.73 6.49 1.24
N LEU A 34 9.02 5.40 1.50
CA LEU A 34 8.02 5.37 2.56
C LEU A 34 8.66 4.85 3.83
N SER A 35 8.32 5.43 4.98
CA SER A 35 8.77 4.91 6.26
C SER A 35 8.08 3.59 6.58
N ARG A 36 8.58 2.87 7.61
CA ARG A 36 7.92 1.66 8.08
C ARG A 36 6.46 1.93 8.45
N HIS A 37 6.24 3.01 9.18
CA HIS A 37 4.90 3.39 9.61
C HIS A 37 4.00 3.67 8.41
N GLU A 38 4.51 4.39 7.42
CA GLU A 38 3.75 4.70 6.20
C GLU A 38 3.43 3.43 5.41
N LYS A 39 4.35 2.48 5.34
CA LYS A 39 4.10 1.21 4.67
C LYS A 39 2.96 0.44 5.35
N TYR A 40 2.95 0.39 6.69
CA TYR A 40 1.85 -0.27 7.41
C TYR A 40 0.53 0.45 7.21
N ARG A 41 0.54 1.78 7.18
CA ARG A 41 -0.67 2.55 6.93
C ARG A 41 -1.19 2.29 5.51
N LEU A 42 -0.31 2.16 4.55
CA LEU A 42 -0.69 1.82 3.18
C LEU A 42 -1.34 0.43 3.14
N CYS A 43 -0.79 -0.53 3.86
CA CYS A 43 -1.39 -1.87 3.97
C CYS A 43 -2.79 -1.78 4.54
N THR A 44 -3.00 -0.97 5.57
CA THR A 44 -4.33 -0.77 6.15
C THR A 44 -5.30 -0.22 5.11
N GLY A 45 -4.87 0.77 4.34
CA GLY A 45 -5.70 1.35 3.29
C GLY A 45 -6.08 0.33 2.22
N ILE A 46 -5.14 -0.49 1.80
CA ILE A 46 -5.40 -1.54 0.82
C ILE A 46 -6.38 -2.56 1.39
N ALA A 47 -6.20 -2.96 2.65
CA ALA A 47 -7.08 -3.92 3.28
C ALA A 47 -8.51 -3.39 3.40
N LEU A 48 -8.66 -2.11 3.75
CA LEU A 48 -9.99 -1.49 3.82
C LEU A 48 -10.66 -1.48 2.44
N GLU A 49 -9.91 -1.17 1.40
CA GLU A 49 -10.45 -1.19 0.05
C GLU A 49 -10.88 -2.60 -0.37
N LEU A 50 -10.10 -3.60 -0.02
CA LEU A 50 -10.47 -4.99 -0.30
C LEU A 50 -11.76 -5.39 0.41
N ILE A 51 -11.97 -4.91 1.62
CA ILE A 51 -13.21 -5.15 2.35
C ILE A 51 -14.40 -4.53 1.60
N GLU A 52 -14.26 -3.30 1.13
CA GLU A 52 -15.31 -2.64 0.36
C GLU A 52 -15.63 -3.42 -0.92
N LEU A 53 -14.59 -3.82 -1.65
CA LEU A 53 -14.77 -4.50 -2.93
C LEU A 53 -15.34 -5.90 -2.77
N SER A 54 -15.08 -6.56 -1.65
CA SER A 54 -15.58 -7.91 -1.41
C SER A 54 -17.02 -7.93 -0.90
N ASN A 55 -17.55 -6.79 -0.47
CA ASN A 55 -18.90 -6.71 0.08
C ASN A 55 -19.58 -5.43 -0.37
N PRO A 56 -19.89 -5.32 -1.67
CA PRO A 56 -20.43 -4.09 -2.25
C PRO A 56 -21.81 -3.67 -1.71
N GLU A 57 -22.52 -4.58 -1.06
CA GLU A 57 -23.82 -4.27 -0.46
C GLU A 57 -23.71 -3.72 0.95
N ASN A 58 -22.50 -3.66 1.47
CA ASN A 58 -22.28 -3.21 2.83
C ASN A 58 -22.21 -1.67 2.88
N ASP A 59 -23.17 -1.06 3.54
CA ASP A 59 -23.20 0.40 3.71
C ASP A 59 -22.02 0.92 4.52
N LYS A 60 -21.25 0.04 5.12
CA LYS A 60 -20.05 0.42 5.88
C LYS A 60 -18.89 0.86 5.01
N VAL A 61 -19.06 0.84 3.71
CA VAL A 61 -18.15 1.48 2.78
C VAL A 61 -17.82 2.90 3.26
N LYS A 62 -18.82 3.62 3.76
CA LYS A 62 -18.64 4.97 4.27
C LYS A 62 -17.73 5.03 5.49
N ASP A 63 -17.82 4.02 6.34
CA ASP A 63 -16.97 3.95 7.53
C ASP A 63 -15.51 3.70 7.15
N ALA A 64 -15.28 2.82 6.19
CA ALA A 64 -13.95 2.55 5.69
C ALA A 64 -13.34 3.79 5.06
N ASP A 65 -14.12 4.52 4.27
CA ASP A 65 -13.67 5.76 3.65
C ASP A 65 -13.31 6.81 4.69
N TYR A 66 -14.15 6.94 5.71
CA TYR A 66 -13.90 7.87 6.81
C TYR A 66 -12.60 7.52 7.54
N ILE A 67 -12.40 6.25 7.86
CA ILE A 67 -11.18 5.81 8.53
C ILE A 67 -9.96 6.12 7.68
N SER A 68 -10.05 5.91 6.38
CA SER A 68 -8.98 6.25 5.45
C SER A 68 -8.58 7.71 5.57
N HIS A 69 -9.56 8.60 5.51
CA HIS A 69 -9.29 10.04 5.56
C HIS A 69 -8.68 10.45 6.89
N THR A 70 -9.18 9.91 7.97
CA THR A 70 -8.67 10.28 9.29
C THR A 70 -7.32 9.67 9.61
N THR A 71 -7.05 8.49 9.04
CA THR A 71 -5.83 7.74 9.36
C THR A 71 -4.64 8.17 8.51
N PHE A 72 -4.89 8.48 7.24
CA PHE A 72 -3.78 8.67 6.30
C PHE A 72 -3.44 10.14 6.03
N GLY A 73 -4.42 11.03 6.06
CA GLY A 73 -4.16 12.43 5.78
C GLY A 73 -3.64 12.69 4.37
N PRO A 74 -3.19 13.92 4.07
CA PRO A 74 -2.72 14.30 2.74
C PRO A 74 -1.22 14.09 2.58
N ASP A 75 -0.71 12.92 2.79
CA ASP A 75 0.72 12.64 2.74
C ASP A 75 1.05 11.61 1.66
N ALA A 76 2.26 11.06 1.72
CA ALA A 76 2.73 10.07 0.77
C ALA A 76 1.84 8.82 0.72
N VAL A 77 1.27 8.43 1.86
CA VAL A 77 0.37 7.28 1.92
C VAL A 77 -0.89 7.55 1.11
N ASN A 78 -1.47 8.73 1.26
CA ASN A 78 -2.64 9.12 0.51
C ASN A 78 -2.36 9.16 -0.99
N GLN A 79 -1.19 9.65 -1.39
CA GLN A 79 -0.76 9.64 -2.79
C GLN A 79 -0.62 8.22 -3.31
N SER A 80 -0.04 7.32 -2.51
CA SER A 80 0.08 5.92 -2.87
C SER A 80 -1.27 5.28 -3.11
N ARG A 81 -2.25 5.57 -2.24
CA ARG A 81 -3.60 5.04 -2.38
C ARG A 81 -4.27 5.55 -3.65
N LYS A 82 -4.06 6.80 -3.99
CA LYS A 82 -4.62 7.37 -5.23
C LYS A 82 -4.05 6.67 -6.45
N ILE A 83 -2.77 6.37 -6.44
CA ILE A 83 -2.14 5.65 -7.54
C ILE A 83 -2.79 4.26 -7.71
N LEU A 84 -3.13 3.61 -6.61
CA LEU A 84 -3.71 2.26 -6.62
C LEU A 84 -5.24 2.26 -6.70
N ASP A 85 -5.87 3.41 -6.83
CA ASP A 85 -7.32 3.56 -6.71
C ASP A 85 -8.10 2.72 -7.71
N ASN A 86 -7.59 2.55 -8.91
CA ASN A 86 -8.26 1.78 -9.96
C ASN A 86 -7.67 0.39 -10.16
N GLU A 87 -6.85 -0.06 -9.22
CA GLU A 87 -6.21 -1.36 -9.37
C GLU A 87 -7.21 -2.48 -9.07
N LYS A 88 -6.99 -3.63 -9.68
CA LYS A 88 -7.86 -4.80 -9.51
C LYS A 88 -7.68 -5.38 -8.11
N PRO A 89 -8.79 -5.91 -7.50
CA PRO A 89 -8.68 -6.53 -6.18
C PRO A 89 -7.65 -7.63 -6.10
N ALA A 90 -7.51 -8.45 -7.14
CA ALA A 90 -6.52 -9.53 -7.14
C ALA A 90 -5.10 -8.99 -7.02
N ILE A 91 -4.81 -7.86 -7.66
CA ILE A 91 -3.50 -7.23 -7.59
C ILE A 91 -3.29 -6.62 -6.20
N LEU A 92 -4.30 -5.94 -5.66
CA LEU A 92 -4.22 -5.37 -4.32
C LEU A 92 -3.95 -6.45 -3.27
N ALA A 93 -4.65 -7.58 -3.37
CA ALA A 93 -4.45 -8.69 -2.47
C ALA A 93 -3.04 -9.30 -2.60
N LEU A 94 -2.50 -9.28 -3.81
CA LEU A 94 -1.16 -9.82 -4.06
C LEU A 94 -0.07 -8.94 -3.46
N ILE A 95 -0.18 -7.62 -3.62
CA ILE A 95 0.88 -6.70 -3.16
C ILE A 95 0.80 -6.39 -1.68
N LEU A 96 -0.37 -6.55 -1.05
CA LEU A 96 -0.55 -6.25 0.36
C LEU A 96 0.49 -6.95 1.26
N PRO A 97 0.63 -8.29 1.20
CA PRO A 97 1.61 -8.98 2.05
C PRO A 97 3.06 -8.64 1.68
N VAL A 98 3.31 -8.29 0.43
CA VAL A 98 4.66 -7.90 0.01
C VAL A 98 5.02 -6.56 0.65
N ILE A 99 4.12 -5.59 0.64
CA ILE A 99 4.35 -4.30 1.30
C ILE A 99 4.51 -4.49 2.80
N ALA A 100 3.72 -5.37 3.39
CA ALA A 100 3.86 -5.69 4.82
C ALA A 100 5.24 -6.29 5.13
N GLU A 101 5.77 -7.11 4.24
CA GLU A 101 7.11 -7.64 4.40
C GLU A 101 8.17 -6.54 4.30
N TYR A 102 8.02 -5.61 3.36
CA TYR A 102 8.92 -4.47 3.28
C TYR A 102 8.90 -3.65 4.56
N ALA A 103 7.72 -3.46 5.15
CA ALA A 103 7.58 -2.73 6.40
C ALA A 103 8.24 -3.47 7.56
N ARG A 104 8.02 -4.79 7.63
CA ARG A 104 8.61 -5.63 8.68
C ARG A 104 10.14 -5.57 8.62
N ASP A 105 10.70 -5.60 7.41
CA ASP A 105 12.14 -5.65 7.21
C ASP A 105 12.80 -4.27 7.26
N ASP A 106 12.03 -3.21 7.33
CA ASP A 106 12.53 -1.84 7.36
C ASP A 106 12.85 -1.45 8.81
N ASP A 107 14.11 -1.46 9.14
CA ASP A 107 14.58 -1.13 10.49
C ASP A 107 15.00 0.34 10.65
N ARG A 108 14.75 1.15 9.66
CA ARG A 108 15.02 2.59 9.73
C ARG A 108 14.02 3.26 10.66
N VAL A 109 14.49 4.24 11.37
CA VAL A 109 13.67 4.96 12.33
C VAL A 109 13.24 6.30 11.76
#